data_bb3df7787c61b23ab46d8ffdd80d13d9
#
_entry.id   bb3df7787c61b23ab46d8ffdd80d13d9
#
_cell.length_a   1.000
_cell.length_b   1.000
_cell.length_c   1.000
_cell.angle_alpha   90.00
_cell.angle_beta   90.00
_cell.angle_gamma   90.00
#
_symmetry.space_group_name_H-M   'P 1'
#
loop_
_entity.id
_entity.type
_entity.pdbx_description
1 polymer ?
#
loop_
_entity_poly.entity_id
_entity_poly.type
_entity_poly.pdbx_seq_one_letter_code
_entity_poly.pdbx_strand_id
1 'polypeptide(L)'
;MAIEITSGDIFTAEQLAMHSKIYAGPGAGKTHFLVENVKNIATTHPYVAQSRERKVFCITYTNAAVDEITRRLDRYADSVEVHTIHGFIIEHIIKPFQHDLREIISKEFGVAVEGK
;
A
#
# COMPACT_ATOMS: atom_id res chain seq x y z
N MET A 1 -6.89 11.98 11.65
CA MET A 1 -7.24 13.32 11.18
C MET A 1 -7.87 13.26 9.81
N ALA A 2 -8.90 14.02 9.57
CA ALA A 2 -9.53 14.14 8.26
C ALA A 2 -9.04 15.41 7.56
N ILE A 3 -8.68 15.30 6.31
CA ILE A 3 -8.17 16.41 5.51
C ILE A 3 -9.05 16.56 4.27
N GLU A 4 -9.44 17.79 3.97
CA GLU A 4 -10.13 18.10 2.74
C GLU A 4 -9.12 18.14 1.58
N ILE A 5 -9.43 17.44 0.49
CA ILE A 5 -8.52 17.35 -0.64
C ILE A 5 -8.86 18.42 -1.67
N THR A 6 -7.85 19.15 -2.08
CA THR A 6 -7.89 19.98 -3.27
C THR A 6 -6.96 19.38 -4.32
N SER A 7 -7.35 19.43 -5.57
CA SER A 7 -6.53 18.91 -6.67
C SER A 7 -5.16 19.59 -6.67
N GLY A 8 -4.11 18.81 -6.60
CA GLY A 8 -2.73 19.29 -6.56
C GLY A 8 -2.14 19.43 -5.17
N ASP A 9 -2.90 19.16 -4.10
CA ASP A 9 -2.38 19.20 -2.75
C ASP A 9 -1.38 18.06 -2.52
N ILE A 10 -0.28 18.39 -1.87
CA ILE A 10 0.75 17.43 -1.47
C ILE A 10 0.90 17.51 0.05
N PHE A 11 1.01 16.37 0.70
CA PHE A 11 1.23 16.32 2.14
C PHE A 11 2.52 16.99 2.54
N THR A 12 2.47 17.78 3.60
CA THR A 12 3.66 18.30 4.27
C THR A 12 4.34 17.18 5.06
N ALA A 13 5.59 17.40 5.45
CA ALA A 13 6.32 16.45 6.29
C ALA A 13 5.58 16.16 7.60
N GLU A 14 4.95 17.17 8.20
CA GLU A 14 4.16 17.01 9.43
C GLU A 14 2.93 16.13 9.20
N GLN A 15 2.23 16.32 8.08
CA GLN A 15 1.07 15.53 7.73
C GLN A 15 1.44 14.07 7.46
N LEU A 16 2.60 13.82 6.85
CA LEU A 16 3.10 12.46 6.60
C LEU A 16 3.44 11.70 7.88
N ALA A 17 3.79 12.40 8.94
CA ALA A 17 4.09 11.80 10.23
C ALA A 17 2.83 11.36 11.00
N MET A 18 1.63 11.69 10.50
CA MET A 18 0.37 11.41 11.16
C MET A 18 -0.49 10.45 10.34
N HIS A 19 -1.31 9.67 11.04
CA HIS A 19 -2.36 8.91 10.39
C HIS A 19 -3.47 9.87 9.97
N SER A 20 -3.78 9.88 8.68
CA SER A 20 -4.75 10.81 8.12
C SER A 20 -5.84 10.08 7.36
N LYS A 21 -7.05 10.61 7.44
CA LYS A 21 -8.19 10.16 6.67
C LYS A 21 -8.59 11.27 5.72
N ILE A 22 -8.69 10.94 4.44
CA ILE A 22 -8.93 11.93 3.40
C ILE A 22 -10.28 11.65 2.76
N TYR A 23 -11.15 12.66 2.76
CA TYR A 23 -12.46 12.57 2.16
C TYR A 23 -12.46 13.30 0.82
N ALA A 24 -12.92 12.63 -0.23
CA ALA A 24 -13.07 13.22 -1.54
C ALA A 24 -14.34 12.70 -2.20
N GLY A 25 -15.08 13.57 -2.82
CA GLY A 25 -16.26 13.21 -3.58
C GLY A 25 -15.90 12.49 -4.89
N PRO A 26 -16.89 11.88 -5.56
CA PRO A 26 -16.69 11.26 -6.87
C PRO A 26 -16.12 12.28 -7.87
N GLY A 27 -15.09 11.88 -8.62
CA GLY A 27 -14.47 12.75 -9.61
C GLY A 27 -13.56 13.83 -9.06
N ALA A 28 -13.23 13.79 -7.76
CA ALA A 28 -12.39 14.80 -7.11
C ALA A 28 -10.88 14.55 -7.25
N GLY A 29 -10.47 13.66 -8.14
CA GLY A 29 -9.05 13.41 -8.39
C GLY A 29 -8.35 12.59 -7.32
N LYS A 30 -9.04 11.66 -6.66
CA LYS A 30 -8.47 10.84 -5.59
C LYS A 30 -7.23 10.07 -6.04
N THR A 31 -7.29 9.44 -7.21
CA THR A 31 -6.17 8.67 -7.75
C THR A 31 -5.00 9.57 -8.08
N HIS A 32 -5.26 10.72 -8.69
CA HIS A 32 -4.23 11.71 -8.97
C HIS A 32 -3.54 12.20 -7.69
N PHE A 33 -4.33 12.55 -6.69
CA PHE A 33 -3.83 12.96 -5.38
C PHE A 33 -2.95 11.88 -4.76
N LEU A 34 -3.41 10.63 -4.74
CA LEU A 34 -2.65 9.51 -4.21
C LEU A 34 -1.31 9.33 -4.93
N VAL A 35 -1.35 9.28 -6.26
CA VAL A 35 -0.15 9.06 -7.07
C VAL A 35 0.87 10.18 -6.88
N GLU A 36 0.44 11.43 -6.89
CA GLU A 36 1.34 12.56 -6.71
C GLU A 36 1.98 12.58 -5.32
N ASN A 37 1.23 12.24 -4.27
CA ASN A 37 1.77 12.15 -2.94
C ASN A 37 2.76 10.98 -2.78
N VAL A 38 2.45 9.84 -3.37
CA VAL A 38 3.36 8.68 -3.35
C VAL A 38 4.66 9.00 -4.09
N LYS A 39 4.61 9.64 -5.24
CA LYS A 39 5.79 10.09 -5.96
C LYS A 39 6.64 11.05 -5.11
N ASN A 40 6.00 11.98 -4.45
CA ASN A 40 6.68 12.93 -3.58
C ASN A 40 7.38 12.22 -2.42
N ILE A 41 6.71 11.29 -1.76
CA ILE A 41 7.31 10.51 -0.67
C ILE A 41 8.51 9.70 -1.17
N ALA A 42 8.36 9.02 -2.29
CA ALA A 42 9.40 8.17 -2.86
C ALA A 42 10.66 8.96 -3.25
N THR A 43 10.50 10.23 -3.63
CA THR A 43 11.62 11.06 -4.08
C THR A 43 12.23 11.93 -2.99
N THR A 44 11.44 12.39 -2.03
CA THR A 44 11.88 13.40 -1.06
C THR A 44 12.06 12.87 0.35
N HIS A 45 11.36 11.79 0.71
CA HIS A 45 11.45 11.25 2.07
C HIS A 45 12.72 10.40 2.21
N PRO A 46 13.69 10.81 3.07
CA PRO A 46 15.00 10.16 3.12
C PRO A 46 14.92 8.68 3.51
N TYR A 47 14.00 8.33 4.40
CA TYR A 47 13.85 6.95 4.85
C TYR A 47 13.33 6.00 3.77
N VAL A 48 12.57 6.51 2.83
CA VAL A 48 12.04 5.72 1.71
C VAL A 48 13.02 5.72 0.54
N ALA A 49 13.55 6.90 0.19
CA ALA A 49 14.43 7.05 -0.97
C ALA A 49 15.76 6.30 -0.82
N GLN A 50 16.27 6.14 0.39
CA GLN A 50 17.56 5.55 0.68
C GLN A 50 17.51 4.14 1.28
N SER A 51 16.33 3.65 1.65
CA SER A 51 16.18 2.37 2.31
C SER A 51 15.63 1.31 1.38
N ARG A 52 16.25 0.13 1.38
CA ARG A 52 15.72 -1.04 0.70
C ARG A 52 14.62 -1.75 1.50
N GLU A 53 14.57 -1.49 2.79
CA GLU A 53 13.66 -2.17 3.72
C GLU A 53 12.35 -1.43 3.92
N ARG A 54 12.35 -0.12 3.69
CA ARG A 54 11.15 0.71 3.87
C ARG A 54 10.61 1.14 2.52
N LYS A 55 9.42 0.68 2.22
CA LYS A 55 8.73 1.01 0.98
C LYS A 55 7.38 1.64 1.27
N VAL A 56 6.88 2.37 0.32
CA VAL A 56 5.50 2.84 0.35
C VAL A 56 4.61 1.71 -0.18
N PHE A 57 3.55 1.40 0.55
CA PHE A 57 2.54 0.44 0.12
C PHE A 57 1.26 1.16 -0.27
N CYS A 58 0.81 0.92 -1.48
CA CYS A 58 -0.50 1.35 -1.93
C CYS A 58 -1.43 0.14 -1.96
N ILE A 59 -2.51 0.20 -1.21
CA ILE A 59 -3.47 -0.92 -1.11
C ILE A 59 -4.81 -0.49 -1.66
N THR A 60 -5.37 -1.29 -2.55
CA THR A 60 -6.65 -1.03 -3.21
C THR A 60 -7.57 -2.23 -3.12
N TYR A 61 -8.80 -2.08 -3.61
CA TYR A 61 -9.76 -3.19 -3.66
C TYR A 61 -9.70 -3.99 -4.95
N THR A 62 -9.26 -3.40 -6.06
CA THR A 62 -9.38 -4.03 -7.38
C THR A 62 -8.04 -4.12 -8.10
N ASN A 63 -7.89 -5.14 -8.94
CA ASN A 63 -6.73 -5.28 -9.81
C ASN A 63 -6.65 -4.15 -10.85
N ALA A 64 -7.78 -3.67 -11.31
CA ALA A 64 -7.81 -2.52 -12.24
C ALA A 64 -7.20 -1.27 -11.62
N ALA A 65 -7.48 -1.01 -10.33
CA ALA A 65 -6.88 0.11 -9.62
C ALA A 65 -5.38 -0.07 -9.42
N VAL A 66 -4.92 -1.31 -9.12
CA VAL A 66 -3.50 -1.62 -9.04
C VAL A 66 -2.79 -1.30 -10.35
N ASP A 67 -3.35 -1.76 -11.47
CA ASP A 67 -2.76 -1.53 -12.79
C ASP A 67 -2.69 -0.05 -13.14
N GLU A 68 -3.74 0.70 -12.85
CA GLU A 68 -3.79 2.13 -13.11
C GLU A 68 -2.77 2.91 -12.27
N ILE A 69 -2.70 2.62 -10.97
CA ILE A 69 -1.74 3.28 -10.07
C ILE A 69 -0.31 2.95 -10.49
N THR A 70 -0.02 1.68 -10.78
CA THR A 70 1.30 1.24 -11.22
C THR A 70 1.72 1.95 -12.50
N ARG A 71 0.82 2.05 -13.46
CA ARG A 71 1.07 2.75 -14.72
C ARG A 71 1.37 4.24 -14.50
N ARG A 72 0.62 4.90 -13.62
CA ARG A 72 0.81 6.32 -13.32
C ARG A 72 2.09 6.60 -12.54
N LEU A 73 2.53 5.64 -11.71
CA LEU A 73 3.79 5.76 -10.98
C LEU A 73 5.00 5.66 -11.89
N ASP A 74 4.88 4.89 -12.99
CA ASP A 74 5.92 4.74 -14.01
C ASP A 74 7.29 4.39 -13.38
N ARG A 75 8.30 5.21 -13.55
CA ARG A 75 9.65 4.98 -12.99
C ARG A 75 9.70 4.91 -11.46
N TYR A 76 8.71 5.45 -10.78
CA TYR A 76 8.64 5.39 -9.31
C TYR A 76 8.09 4.06 -8.79
N ALA A 77 7.58 3.22 -9.66
CA ALA A 77 7.00 1.94 -9.27
C ALA A 77 7.99 1.01 -8.57
N ASP A 78 9.28 1.14 -8.84
CA ASP A 78 10.32 0.34 -8.19
C ASP A 78 10.47 0.64 -6.69
N SER A 79 10.10 1.85 -6.28
CA SER A 79 10.18 2.29 -4.87
C SER A 79 8.87 2.12 -4.12
N VAL A 80 7.83 1.64 -4.80
CA VAL A 80 6.47 1.56 -4.28
C VAL A 80 5.92 0.18 -4.59
N GLU A 81 5.27 -0.45 -3.62
CA GLU A 81 4.53 -1.68 -3.85
C GLU A 81 3.03 -1.37 -3.91
N VAL A 82 2.38 -1.81 -4.97
CA VAL A 82 0.95 -1.62 -5.18
C VAL A 82 0.27 -2.99 -5.17
N HIS A 83 -0.67 -3.18 -4.27
CA HIS A 83 -1.36 -4.45 -4.09
C HIS A 83 -2.85 -4.24 -3.90
N THR A 84 -3.63 -5.28 -4.23
CA THR A 84 -4.97 -5.40 -3.66
C THR A 84 -4.86 -5.79 -2.18
N ILE A 85 -5.94 -5.63 -1.41
CA ILE A 85 -5.97 -6.07 -0.01
C ILE A 85 -5.64 -7.56 0.09
N HIS A 86 -6.24 -8.38 -0.75
CA HIS A 86 -5.95 -9.82 -0.79
C HIS A 86 -4.48 -10.10 -1.12
N GLY A 87 -3.95 -9.45 -2.14
CA GLY A 87 -2.56 -9.63 -2.56
C GLY A 87 -1.58 -9.22 -1.46
N PHE A 88 -1.83 -8.12 -0.78
CA PHE A 88 -1.00 -7.66 0.33
C PHE A 88 -0.98 -8.67 1.48
N ILE A 89 -2.14 -9.17 1.87
CA ILE A 89 -2.26 -10.15 2.96
C ILE A 89 -1.51 -11.43 2.59
N ILE A 90 -1.67 -11.92 1.38
CA ILE A 90 -0.99 -13.14 0.92
C ILE A 90 0.53 -12.95 0.93
N GLU A 91 1.04 -11.89 0.34
CA GLU A 91 2.48 -11.68 0.18
C GLU A 91 3.18 -11.38 1.50
N HIS A 92 2.59 -10.56 2.36
CA HIS A 92 3.28 -10.00 3.52
C HIS A 92 2.89 -10.62 4.85
N ILE A 93 1.76 -11.33 4.90
CA ILE A 93 1.26 -11.92 6.14
C ILE A 93 1.20 -13.44 6.04
N ILE A 94 0.59 -13.99 4.98
CA ILE A 94 0.39 -15.42 4.86
C ILE A 94 1.68 -16.14 4.44
N LYS A 95 2.31 -15.74 3.34
CA LYS A 95 3.52 -16.40 2.83
C LYS A 95 4.68 -16.44 3.83
N PRO A 96 5.05 -15.33 4.48
CA PRO A 96 6.13 -15.34 5.46
C PRO A 96 5.88 -16.25 6.66
N PHE A 97 4.62 -16.43 7.04
CA PHE A 97 4.21 -17.21 8.22
C PHE A 97 3.49 -18.50 7.85
N GLN A 98 3.63 -18.96 6.63
CA GLN A 98 2.89 -20.12 6.12
C GLN A 98 3.08 -21.40 6.94
N HIS A 99 4.30 -21.66 7.38
CA HIS A 99 4.59 -22.82 8.21
C HIS A 99 3.88 -22.73 9.56
N ASP A 100 4.00 -21.61 10.24
CA ASP A 100 3.37 -21.38 11.54
C ASP A 100 1.85 -21.45 11.46
N LEU A 101 1.27 -20.89 10.41
CA LEU A 101 -0.18 -20.95 10.18
C LEU A 101 -0.66 -22.37 9.96
N ARG A 102 0.09 -23.20 9.25
CA ARG A 102 -0.25 -24.62 9.05
C ARG A 102 -0.25 -25.37 10.36
N GLU A 103 0.74 -25.16 11.20
CA GLU A 103 0.81 -25.78 12.52
C GLU A 103 -0.38 -25.37 13.39
N ILE A 104 -0.71 -24.10 13.43
CA ILE A 104 -1.83 -23.58 14.21
C ILE A 104 -3.14 -24.18 13.73
N ILE A 105 -3.39 -24.19 12.43
CA ILE A 105 -4.61 -24.75 11.84
C ILE A 105 -4.70 -26.25 12.12
N SER A 106 -3.60 -26.97 11.98
CA SER A 106 -3.58 -28.42 12.27
C SER A 106 -3.89 -28.71 13.73
N LYS A 107 -3.34 -27.94 14.66
CA LYS A 107 -3.57 -28.11 16.10
C LYS A 107 -4.98 -27.72 16.51
N GLU A 108 -5.46 -26.56 16.05
CA GLU A 108 -6.74 -26.02 16.51
C GLU A 108 -7.94 -26.69 15.86
N PHE A 109 -7.81 -27.11 14.62
CA PHE A 109 -8.91 -27.65 13.84
C PHE A 109 -8.77 -29.13 13.50
N GLY A 110 -7.64 -29.74 13.85
CA GLY A 110 -7.40 -31.18 13.57
C GLY A 110 -7.38 -31.51 12.07
N VAL A 111 -7.05 -30.53 11.22
CA VAL A 111 -7.03 -30.68 9.77
C VAL A 111 -5.60 -30.63 9.28
N ALA A 112 -5.22 -31.59 8.42
CA ALA A 112 -3.95 -31.50 7.72
C ALA A 112 -4.05 -30.43 6.61
N VAL A 113 -3.19 -29.42 6.68
CA VAL A 113 -3.15 -28.35 5.67
C VAL A 113 -2.01 -28.62 4.71
N GLU A 114 -2.37 -28.98 3.47
CA GLU A 114 -1.41 -29.08 2.39
C GLU A 114 -1.19 -27.70 1.79
N GLY A 115 0.05 -27.25 1.75
CA GLY A 115 0.41 -25.97 1.19
C GLY A 115 1.39 -26.12 0.06
N LYS A 116 1.27 -25.22 -0.86
CA LYS A 116 2.20 -25.09 -1.98
C LYS A 116 3.32 -24.14 -1.63
#